data_a0e4bae6220aa4b6485121e308071d78
#
_entry.id   a0e4bae6220aa4b6485121e308071d78
#
_cell.length_a   1.000
_cell.length_b   1.000
_cell.length_c   1.000
_cell.angle_alpha   90.00
_cell.angle_beta   90.00
_cell.angle_gamma   90.00
#
_symmetry.space_group_name_H-M   'P 1'
#
loop_
_entity.id
_entity.type
_entity.pdbx_description
1 polymer ?
#
loop_
_entity_poly.entity_id
_entity_poly.type
_entity_poly.pdbx_seq_one_letter_code
_entity_poly.pdbx_strand_id
1 'polypeptide(L)'
;MNVNNPKIALVGLGYWGKNLARNLYELGALNAICDSNVDNLNKYKDLYPDVECYNNISDLLRSDIEALVIATPAATHGNLVKKSLNANKHVFVEKPLCLNVKEGKQLLILAKEKKLKLMVGHLLLYHPAFIALKELILSGGLGKIRYIYSNRLSLGKLRKEENALWSFAPHDISMILSLLDREPIKIDAFGGYYLTKNIADTTITFMEFSKGVKAHIYVSWLHPFKDQRLVVVGDKAMATFIDVEEKEKKLLLYNHDVAWNNDIPIVEKAEGIPIAYDTNKEPLRFECESFIEWLKGINIPPSTGDEGLRVLKVLDKAERKLKEHINDK
;
A
#
# COMPACT_ATOMS: atom_id res chain seq x y z
N MET A 1 -15.32 -30.09 0.05
CA MET A 1 -15.54 -29.68 -1.34
C MET A 1 -14.26 -29.02 -1.82
N ASN A 2 -13.55 -29.61 -2.80
CA ASN A 2 -12.44 -28.93 -3.45
C ASN A 2 -13.01 -27.75 -4.25
N VAL A 3 -13.08 -26.59 -3.65
CA VAL A 3 -13.39 -25.36 -4.37
C VAL A 3 -12.16 -25.06 -5.20
N ASN A 4 -12.23 -25.28 -6.50
CA ASN A 4 -11.16 -24.92 -7.41
C ASN A 4 -10.79 -23.44 -7.18
N ASN A 5 -9.49 -23.14 -7.16
CA ASN A 5 -9.03 -21.75 -7.11
C ASN A 5 -9.51 -20.99 -8.36
N PRO A 6 -9.85 -19.69 -8.22
CA PRO A 6 -10.19 -18.87 -9.39
C PRO A 6 -9.01 -18.80 -10.34
N LYS A 7 -9.30 -18.77 -11.63
CA LYS A 7 -8.29 -18.63 -12.68
C LYS A 7 -7.78 -17.20 -12.75
N ILE A 8 -6.54 -16.98 -12.33
CA ILE A 8 -5.91 -15.67 -12.26
C ILE A 8 -4.80 -15.54 -13.30
N ALA A 9 -4.74 -14.40 -13.97
CA ALA A 9 -3.61 -14.02 -14.80
C ALA A 9 -2.80 -12.89 -14.15
N LEU A 10 -1.47 -12.94 -14.29
CA LEU A 10 -0.58 -11.85 -13.93
C LEU A 10 -0.15 -11.07 -15.17
N VAL A 11 -0.32 -9.74 -15.13
CA VAL A 11 0.08 -8.81 -16.20
C VAL A 11 1.25 -7.96 -15.71
N GLY A 12 2.40 -8.08 -16.38
CA GLY A 12 3.65 -7.44 -16.02
C GLY A 12 4.58 -8.34 -15.20
N LEU A 13 5.67 -8.80 -15.82
CA LEU A 13 6.67 -9.71 -15.25
C LEU A 13 7.97 -8.98 -14.88
N GLY A 14 7.86 -7.69 -14.54
CA GLY A 14 8.98 -6.87 -14.10
C GLY A 14 9.50 -7.25 -12.70
N TYR A 15 10.27 -6.32 -12.11
CA TYR A 15 10.91 -6.52 -10.80
C TYR A 15 9.94 -6.98 -9.69
N TRP A 16 8.72 -6.41 -9.64
CA TRP A 16 7.73 -6.78 -8.64
C TRP A 16 6.87 -7.98 -9.07
N GLY A 17 6.51 -8.05 -10.36
CA GLY A 17 5.68 -9.13 -10.89
C GLY A 17 6.20 -10.53 -10.61
N LYS A 18 7.54 -10.73 -10.55
CA LYS A 18 8.13 -12.03 -10.19
C LYS A 18 7.69 -12.54 -8.81
N ASN A 19 7.52 -11.63 -7.84
CA ASN A 19 7.12 -12.02 -6.47
C ASN A 19 5.64 -12.40 -6.44
N LEU A 20 4.80 -11.68 -7.19
CA LEU A 20 3.38 -12.00 -7.35
C LEU A 20 3.20 -13.33 -8.11
N ALA A 21 3.98 -13.56 -9.19
CA ALA A 21 3.96 -14.83 -9.93
C ALA A 21 4.24 -16.02 -9.00
N ARG A 22 5.32 -15.95 -8.20
CA ARG A 22 5.68 -16.99 -7.25
C ARG A 22 4.53 -17.27 -6.27
N ASN A 23 4.02 -16.23 -5.62
CA ASN A 23 2.96 -16.41 -4.62
C ASN A 23 1.67 -16.98 -5.24
N LEU A 24 1.21 -16.45 -6.38
CA LEU A 24 0.01 -16.94 -7.05
C LEU A 24 0.18 -18.39 -7.56
N TYR A 25 1.38 -18.74 -8.03
CA TYR A 25 1.67 -20.10 -8.47
C TYR A 25 1.68 -21.09 -7.30
N GLU A 26 2.38 -20.78 -6.21
CA GLU A 26 2.40 -21.58 -4.99
C GLU A 26 1.01 -21.76 -4.35
N LEU A 27 0.13 -20.78 -4.55
CA LEU A 27 -1.28 -20.82 -4.12
C LEU A 27 -2.17 -21.60 -5.10
N GLY A 28 -1.62 -22.08 -6.23
CA GLY A 28 -2.37 -22.81 -7.25
C GLY A 28 -3.45 -21.97 -7.95
N ALA A 29 -3.22 -20.67 -8.10
CA ALA A 29 -4.16 -19.72 -8.69
C ALA A 29 -3.61 -19.03 -9.94
N LEU A 30 -2.32 -19.17 -10.28
CA LEU A 30 -1.72 -18.60 -11.49
C LEU A 30 -2.00 -19.50 -12.70
N ASN A 31 -2.84 -19.06 -13.61
CA ASN A 31 -3.21 -19.79 -14.82
C ASN A 31 -2.63 -19.18 -16.10
N ALA A 32 -2.35 -17.87 -16.08
CA ALA A 32 -1.74 -17.20 -17.20
C ALA A 32 -0.80 -16.07 -16.77
N ILE A 33 0.15 -15.75 -17.64
CA ILE A 33 1.03 -14.58 -17.52
C ILE A 33 0.98 -13.77 -18.82
N CYS A 34 1.07 -12.45 -18.69
CA CYS A 34 1.10 -11.54 -19.82
C CYS A 34 2.18 -10.47 -19.66
N ASP A 35 3.05 -10.36 -20.64
CA ASP A 35 4.04 -9.27 -20.72
C ASP A 35 4.27 -8.91 -22.19
N SER A 36 4.43 -7.62 -22.49
CA SER A 36 4.78 -7.16 -23.84
C SER A 36 6.22 -7.51 -24.23
N ASN A 37 7.08 -7.78 -23.27
CA ASN A 37 8.44 -8.24 -23.49
C ASN A 37 8.49 -9.78 -23.55
N VAL A 38 8.74 -10.31 -24.73
CA VAL A 38 8.82 -11.75 -24.99
C VAL A 38 9.95 -12.42 -24.21
N ASP A 39 11.05 -11.74 -23.97
CA ASP A 39 12.16 -12.29 -23.17
C ASP A 39 11.75 -12.53 -21.72
N ASN A 40 10.89 -11.66 -21.16
CA ASN A 40 10.30 -11.92 -19.85
C ASN A 40 9.43 -13.17 -19.89
N LEU A 41 8.54 -13.32 -20.87
CA LEU A 41 7.66 -14.49 -21.00
C LEU A 41 8.47 -15.80 -21.10
N ASN A 42 9.51 -15.82 -21.91
CA ASN A 42 10.35 -17.00 -22.08
C ASN A 42 11.00 -17.47 -20.76
N LYS A 43 11.48 -16.52 -19.94
CA LYS A 43 12.06 -16.84 -18.63
C LYS A 43 11.06 -17.49 -17.68
N TYR A 44 9.79 -17.09 -17.74
CA TYR A 44 8.76 -17.61 -16.84
C TYR A 44 8.10 -18.89 -17.35
N LYS A 45 8.13 -19.14 -18.65
CA LYS A 45 7.61 -20.37 -19.25
C LYS A 45 8.30 -21.63 -18.71
N ASP A 46 9.61 -21.56 -18.49
CA ASP A 46 10.37 -22.68 -17.95
C ASP A 46 10.12 -22.84 -16.43
N LEU A 47 9.84 -21.75 -15.72
CA LEU A 47 9.56 -21.77 -14.29
C LEU A 47 8.13 -22.26 -13.97
N TYR A 48 7.19 -21.99 -14.87
CA TYR A 48 5.76 -22.29 -14.69
C TYR A 48 5.20 -22.97 -15.95
N PRO A 49 5.55 -24.27 -16.19
CA PRO A 49 5.25 -24.96 -17.45
C PRO A 49 3.74 -25.10 -17.75
N ASP A 50 2.90 -25.11 -16.71
CA ASP A 50 1.46 -25.27 -16.82
C ASP A 50 0.71 -23.93 -16.96
N VAL A 51 1.44 -22.78 -17.02
CA VAL A 51 0.87 -21.45 -17.09
C VAL A 51 0.87 -20.94 -18.52
N GLU A 52 -0.29 -20.48 -19.01
CA GLU A 52 -0.42 -19.92 -20.35
C GLU A 52 0.32 -18.58 -20.49
N CYS A 53 0.95 -18.35 -21.65
CA CYS A 53 1.74 -17.16 -21.93
C CYS A 53 1.07 -16.29 -23.00
N TYR A 54 0.86 -15.02 -22.69
CA TYR A 54 0.29 -14.02 -23.61
C TYR A 54 1.24 -12.85 -23.78
N ASN A 55 1.51 -12.43 -25.02
CA ASN A 55 2.25 -11.21 -25.31
C ASN A 55 1.36 -9.99 -25.54
N ASN A 56 0.04 -10.20 -25.57
CA ASN A 56 -0.95 -9.18 -25.81
C ASN A 56 -2.12 -9.30 -24.81
N ILE A 57 -2.39 -8.20 -24.12
CA ILE A 57 -3.48 -8.12 -23.14
C ILE A 57 -4.86 -8.38 -23.78
N SER A 58 -5.07 -8.03 -25.05
CA SER A 58 -6.36 -8.23 -25.71
C SER A 58 -6.67 -9.70 -25.93
N ASP A 59 -5.66 -10.54 -26.13
CA ASP A 59 -5.81 -11.98 -26.27
C ASP A 59 -6.09 -12.62 -24.91
N LEU A 60 -5.35 -12.21 -23.88
CA LEU A 60 -5.60 -12.63 -22.50
C LEU A 60 -7.04 -12.29 -22.05
N LEU A 61 -7.55 -11.11 -22.36
CA LEU A 61 -8.89 -10.70 -21.95
C LEU A 61 -10.02 -11.53 -22.60
N ARG A 62 -9.75 -12.21 -23.72
CA ARG A 62 -10.68 -13.14 -24.39
C ARG A 62 -10.65 -14.56 -23.83
N SER A 63 -9.64 -14.89 -23.01
CA SER A 63 -9.53 -16.21 -22.39
C SER A 63 -10.54 -16.41 -21.25
N ASP A 64 -10.58 -17.60 -20.69
CA ASP A 64 -11.47 -17.99 -19.58
C ASP A 64 -10.95 -17.56 -18.19
N ILE A 65 -9.89 -16.75 -18.13
CA ILE A 65 -9.39 -16.15 -16.89
C ILE A 65 -10.49 -15.33 -16.20
N GLU A 66 -10.63 -15.49 -14.89
CA GLU A 66 -11.64 -14.81 -14.08
C GLU A 66 -11.16 -13.47 -13.52
N ALA A 67 -9.86 -13.38 -13.20
CA ALA A 67 -9.27 -12.20 -12.58
C ALA A 67 -7.87 -11.88 -13.11
N LEU A 68 -7.50 -10.60 -13.08
CA LEU A 68 -6.16 -10.14 -13.41
C LEU A 68 -5.48 -9.53 -12.18
N VAL A 69 -4.20 -9.84 -12.01
CA VAL A 69 -3.26 -9.13 -11.14
C VAL A 69 -2.37 -8.28 -12.04
N ILE A 70 -2.37 -6.95 -11.84
CA ILE A 70 -1.67 -5.99 -12.70
C ILE A 70 -0.48 -5.43 -11.94
N ALA A 71 0.74 -5.72 -12.43
CA ALA A 71 2.02 -5.30 -11.85
C ALA A 71 2.91 -4.59 -12.88
N THR A 72 2.31 -3.78 -13.71
CA THR A 72 2.95 -2.97 -14.76
C THR A 72 3.37 -1.59 -14.21
N PRO A 73 4.01 -0.71 -14.98
CA PRO A 73 4.25 0.67 -14.56
C PRO A 73 2.94 1.43 -14.26
N ALA A 74 2.96 2.26 -13.21
CA ALA A 74 1.78 2.99 -12.69
C ALA A 74 1.00 3.78 -13.75
N ALA A 75 1.70 4.34 -14.74
CA ALA A 75 1.07 5.07 -15.86
C ALA A 75 0.12 4.21 -16.72
N THR A 76 0.24 2.89 -16.65
CA THR A 76 -0.61 1.96 -17.42
C THR A 76 -1.78 1.41 -16.61
N HIS A 77 -1.77 1.56 -15.29
CA HIS A 77 -2.74 0.92 -14.38
C HIS A 77 -4.18 1.28 -14.74
N GLY A 78 -4.52 2.56 -14.81
CA GLY A 78 -5.90 3.00 -15.09
C GLY A 78 -6.48 2.40 -16.37
N ASN A 79 -5.69 2.42 -17.45
CA ASN A 79 -6.11 1.86 -18.74
C ASN A 79 -6.29 0.33 -18.68
N LEU A 80 -5.35 -0.40 -18.05
CA LEU A 80 -5.43 -1.85 -17.93
C LEU A 80 -6.58 -2.28 -17.02
N VAL A 81 -6.78 -1.61 -15.88
CA VAL A 81 -7.93 -1.83 -14.98
C VAL A 81 -9.24 -1.62 -15.75
N LYS A 82 -9.38 -0.52 -16.50
CA LYS A 82 -10.57 -0.24 -17.31
C LYS A 82 -10.84 -1.32 -18.34
N LYS A 83 -9.81 -1.76 -19.09
CA LYS A 83 -9.94 -2.83 -20.08
C LYS A 83 -10.38 -4.15 -19.43
N SER A 84 -9.79 -4.51 -18.29
CA SER A 84 -10.11 -5.74 -17.56
C SER A 84 -11.54 -5.73 -17.03
N LEU A 85 -11.99 -4.63 -16.42
CA LEU A 85 -13.36 -4.46 -15.95
C LEU A 85 -14.36 -4.52 -17.12
N ASN A 86 -14.05 -3.88 -18.26
CA ASN A 86 -14.90 -3.96 -19.45
C ASN A 86 -15.02 -5.38 -20.02
N ALA A 87 -13.97 -6.19 -19.90
CA ALA A 87 -13.97 -7.60 -20.25
C ALA A 87 -14.58 -8.51 -19.16
N ASN A 88 -15.25 -7.93 -18.15
CA ASN A 88 -15.88 -8.62 -17.02
C ASN A 88 -14.90 -9.45 -16.17
N LYS A 89 -13.67 -8.98 -16.03
CA LYS A 89 -12.66 -9.61 -15.17
C LYS A 89 -12.53 -8.85 -13.83
N HIS A 90 -12.40 -9.58 -12.74
CA HIS A 90 -11.99 -9.02 -11.44
C HIS A 90 -10.56 -8.51 -11.52
N VAL A 91 -10.19 -7.53 -10.69
CA VAL A 91 -8.87 -6.90 -10.77
C VAL A 91 -8.23 -6.73 -9.39
N PHE A 92 -6.99 -7.15 -9.29
CA PHE A 92 -6.03 -6.69 -8.29
C PHE A 92 -4.95 -5.89 -9.03
N VAL A 93 -4.78 -4.63 -8.71
CA VAL A 93 -3.77 -3.77 -9.32
C VAL A 93 -2.76 -3.29 -8.27
N GLU A 94 -1.49 -3.33 -8.62
CA GLU A 94 -0.45 -2.74 -7.79
C GLU A 94 -0.69 -1.24 -7.55
N LYS A 95 -0.14 -0.76 -6.44
CA LYS A 95 -0.24 0.67 -6.09
C LYS A 95 0.57 1.55 -7.07
N PRO A 96 0.09 2.76 -7.35
CA PRO A 96 -1.22 3.31 -7.03
C PRO A 96 -2.31 2.76 -7.97
N LEU A 97 -3.58 2.83 -7.57
CA LEU A 97 -4.72 2.43 -8.42
C LEU A 97 -4.62 3.00 -9.85
N CYS A 98 -4.35 4.29 -9.94
CA CYS A 98 -4.05 5.07 -11.14
C CYS A 98 -3.43 6.40 -10.72
N LEU A 99 -3.13 7.29 -11.68
CA LEU A 99 -2.48 8.58 -11.41
C LEU A 99 -3.45 9.76 -11.33
N ASN A 100 -4.76 9.52 -11.43
CA ASN A 100 -5.77 10.59 -11.47
C ASN A 100 -7.03 10.22 -10.68
N VAL A 101 -7.46 11.09 -9.77
CA VAL A 101 -8.63 10.84 -8.90
C VAL A 101 -9.93 10.71 -9.70
N LYS A 102 -10.12 11.48 -10.79
CA LYS A 102 -11.32 11.39 -11.63
C LYS A 102 -11.39 10.02 -12.31
N GLU A 103 -10.26 9.55 -12.84
CA GLU A 103 -10.14 8.21 -13.41
C GLU A 103 -10.40 7.14 -12.34
N GLY A 104 -9.76 7.22 -11.17
CA GLY A 104 -9.98 6.27 -10.08
C GLY A 104 -11.44 6.16 -9.65
N LYS A 105 -12.16 7.30 -9.58
CA LYS A 105 -13.61 7.30 -9.32
C LYS A 105 -14.39 6.56 -10.41
N GLN A 106 -14.06 6.78 -11.69
CA GLN A 106 -14.71 6.12 -12.83
C GLN A 106 -14.47 4.61 -12.81
N LEU A 107 -13.24 4.16 -12.50
CA LEU A 107 -12.90 2.75 -12.39
C LEU A 107 -13.69 2.07 -11.26
N LEU A 108 -13.82 2.74 -10.12
CA LEU A 108 -14.59 2.22 -8.99
C LEU A 108 -16.09 2.11 -9.30
N ILE A 109 -16.66 3.12 -9.97
CA ILE A 109 -18.06 3.10 -10.42
C ILE A 109 -18.26 1.92 -11.39
N LEU A 110 -17.40 1.77 -12.39
CA LEU A 110 -17.45 0.69 -13.36
C LEU A 110 -17.38 -0.69 -12.70
N ALA A 111 -16.48 -0.86 -11.73
CA ALA A 111 -16.36 -2.11 -10.98
C ALA A 111 -17.67 -2.43 -10.20
N LYS A 112 -18.26 -1.42 -9.55
CA LYS A 112 -19.53 -1.57 -8.80
C LYS A 112 -20.71 -1.88 -9.73
N GLU A 113 -20.85 -1.18 -10.84
CA GLU A 113 -21.93 -1.40 -11.83
C GLU A 113 -21.87 -2.82 -12.40
N LYS A 114 -20.66 -3.32 -12.66
CA LYS A 114 -20.45 -4.68 -13.16
C LYS A 114 -20.40 -5.75 -12.06
N LYS A 115 -20.50 -5.37 -10.79
CA LYS A 115 -20.35 -6.27 -9.62
C LYS A 115 -19.00 -7.00 -9.61
N LEU A 116 -17.96 -6.34 -10.09
CA LEU A 116 -16.60 -6.86 -10.14
C LEU A 116 -15.80 -6.39 -8.93
N LYS A 117 -14.89 -7.23 -8.47
CA LYS A 117 -13.99 -6.96 -7.37
C LYS A 117 -12.79 -6.19 -7.89
N LEU A 118 -12.47 -5.06 -7.23
CA LEU A 118 -11.31 -4.22 -7.52
C LEU A 118 -10.52 -4.05 -6.22
N MET A 119 -9.29 -4.57 -6.20
CA MET A 119 -8.34 -4.52 -5.08
C MET A 119 -7.09 -3.73 -5.48
N VAL A 120 -6.47 -3.04 -4.53
CA VAL A 120 -5.22 -2.30 -4.74
C VAL A 120 -4.11 -2.86 -3.87
N GLY A 121 -2.88 -2.97 -4.39
CA GLY A 121 -1.71 -3.56 -3.75
C GLY A 121 -1.14 -2.70 -2.62
N HIS A 122 -1.88 -2.53 -1.54
CA HIS A 122 -1.39 -1.85 -0.33
C HIS A 122 -0.83 -2.88 0.66
N LEU A 123 0.26 -3.49 0.26
CA LEU A 123 0.95 -4.62 0.91
C LEU A 123 1.05 -4.50 2.44
N LEU A 124 1.37 -3.32 2.97
CA LEU A 124 1.60 -3.17 4.41
C LEU A 124 0.34 -3.35 5.26
N LEU A 125 -0.85 -3.27 4.68
CA LEU A 125 -2.10 -3.62 5.37
C LEU A 125 -2.19 -5.12 5.72
N TYR A 126 -1.39 -5.94 5.06
CA TYR A 126 -1.30 -7.41 5.25
C TYR A 126 -0.08 -7.82 6.07
N HIS A 127 0.76 -6.85 6.49
CA HIS A 127 1.92 -7.16 7.32
C HIS A 127 1.46 -7.58 8.73
N PRO A 128 1.85 -8.77 9.23
CA PRO A 128 1.33 -9.28 10.51
C PRO A 128 1.58 -8.34 11.69
N ALA A 129 2.74 -7.68 11.75
CA ALA A 129 3.03 -6.69 12.79
C ALA A 129 2.10 -5.45 12.68
N PHE A 130 1.73 -5.01 11.46
CA PHE A 130 0.77 -3.93 11.29
C PHE A 130 -0.65 -4.33 11.72
N ILE A 131 -1.05 -5.56 11.43
CA ILE A 131 -2.33 -6.13 11.88
C ILE A 131 -2.37 -6.14 13.41
N ALA A 132 -1.31 -6.63 14.06
CA ALA A 132 -1.21 -6.62 15.53
C ALA A 132 -1.23 -5.21 16.11
N LEU A 133 -0.59 -4.22 15.46
CA LEU A 133 -0.69 -2.81 15.85
C LEU A 133 -2.13 -2.30 15.77
N LYS A 134 -2.85 -2.64 14.70
CA LYS A 134 -4.25 -2.24 14.52
C LYS A 134 -5.15 -2.87 15.60
N GLU A 135 -4.96 -4.14 15.91
CA GLU A 135 -5.67 -4.83 17.00
C GLU A 135 -5.38 -4.20 18.36
N LEU A 136 -4.13 -3.84 18.65
CA LEU A 136 -3.73 -3.12 19.86
C LEU A 136 -4.46 -1.77 20.00
N ILE A 137 -4.61 -1.03 18.89
CA ILE A 137 -5.34 0.24 18.88
C ILE A 137 -6.83 0.00 19.10
N LEU A 138 -7.43 -0.97 18.40
CA LEU A 138 -8.86 -1.29 18.52
C LEU A 138 -9.25 -1.80 19.91
N SER A 139 -8.36 -2.53 20.58
CA SER A 139 -8.55 -2.97 21.97
C SER A 139 -8.36 -1.84 23.00
N GLY A 140 -7.99 -0.64 22.55
CA GLY A 140 -7.76 0.51 23.43
C GLY A 140 -6.41 0.51 24.15
N GLY A 141 -5.46 -0.34 23.75
CA GLY A 141 -4.13 -0.46 24.35
C GLY A 141 -3.31 0.83 24.32
N LEU A 142 -3.51 1.69 23.31
CA LEU A 142 -2.87 3.01 23.25
C LEU A 142 -3.75 4.15 23.80
N GLY A 143 -5.00 3.88 24.20
CA GLY A 143 -5.97 4.91 24.55
C GLY A 143 -6.44 5.70 23.33
N LYS A 144 -6.68 7.02 23.51
CA LYS A 144 -7.06 7.91 22.40
C LYS A 144 -5.84 8.29 21.59
N ILE A 145 -5.85 7.99 20.30
CA ILE A 145 -4.76 8.40 19.41
C ILE A 145 -4.70 9.92 19.33
N ARG A 146 -3.51 10.48 19.54
CA ARG A 146 -3.20 11.91 19.50
C ARG A 146 -2.48 12.27 18.22
N TYR A 147 -1.49 11.45 17.85
CA TYR A 147 -0.57 11.77 16.78
C TYR A 147 -0.01 10.50 16.12
N ILE A 148 0.19 10.56 14.80
CA ILE A 148 0.86 9.50 14.04
C ILE A 148 1.92 10.14 13.16
N TYR A 149 3.11 9.52 13.09
CA TYR A 149 4.06 9.90 12.06
C TYR A 149 4.66 8.68 11.36
N SER A 150 5.07 8.87 10.11
CA SER A 150 5.72 7.84 9.33
C SER A 150 6.94 8.39 8.59
N ASN A 151 8.01 7.59 8.60
CA ASN A 151 9.18 7.80 7.76
C ASN A 151 9.30 6.67 6.75
N ARG A 152 9.57 7.03 5.49
CA ARG A 152 9.97 6.07 4.46
C ARG A 152 11.10 6.65 3.65
N LEU A 153 12.31 6.35 4.11
CA LEU A 153 13.53 6.99 3.72
C LEU A 153 14.54 5.96 3.23
N SER A 154 15.24 6.25 2.16
CA SER A 154 16.38 5.45 1.68
C SER A 154 17.13 6.19 0.58
N LEU A 155 18.41 5.86 0.37
CA LEU A 155 19.05 6.11 -0.93
C LEU A 155 18.64 4.96 -1.85
N GLY A 156 17.47 5.11 -2.47
CA GLY A 156 16.80 4.06 -3.21
C GLY A 156 16.84 4.26 -4.72
N LYS A 157 15.94 3.61 -5.43
CA LYS A 157 15.78 3.75 -6.88
C LYS A 157 15.17 5.10 -7.20
N LEU A 158 15.95 5.98 -7.80
CA LEU A 158 15.49 7.27 -8.32
C LEU A 158 14.62 7.05 -9.55
N ARG A 159 13.55 7.82 -9.66
CA ARG A 159 12.59 7.73 -10.77
C ARG A 159 12.49 9.05 -11.52
N LYS A 160 12.15 8.96 -12.79
CA LYS A 160 11.92 10.14 -13.66
C LYS A 160 10.44 10.37 -13.94
N GLU A 161 9.63 9.33 -13.75
CA GLU A 161 8.20 9.32 -14.07
C GLU A 161 7.31 9.76 -12.91
N GLU A 162 7.84 9.69 -11.69
CA GLU A 162 7.13 10.04 -10.45
C GLU A 162 8.09 10.65 -9.43
N ASN A 163 7.58 11.39 -8.45
CA ASN A 163 8.35 11.94 -7.35
C ASN A 163 8.35 11.01 -6.12
N ALA A 164 9.09 11.37 -5.06
CA ALA A 164 9.20 10.58 -3.83
C ALA A 164 7.83 10.38 -3.14
N LEU A 165 6.90 11.34 -3.23
CA LEU A 165 5.56 11.23 -2.67
C LEU A 165 4.79 10.04 -3.29
N TRP A 166 4.68 9.99 -4.61
CA TRP A 166 3.95 8.92 -5.32
C TRP A 166 4.64 7.56 -5.20
N SER A 167 5.98 7.58 -5.14
CA SER A 167 6.77 6.36 -5.02
C SER A 167 6.61 5.67 -3.66
N PHE A 168 6.65 6.44 -2.58
CA PHE A 168 6.80 5.91 -1.21
C PHE A 168 5.56 6.09 -0.34
N ALA A 169 4.92 7.25 -0.35
CA ALA A 169 3.86 7.58 0.58
C ALA A 169 2.55 6.76 0.47
N PRO A 170 2.19 6.09 -0.65
CA PRO A 170 0.97 5.28 -0.71
C PRO A 170 0.82 4.28 0.43
N HIS A 171 1.91 3.60 0.79
CA HIS A 171 1.91 2.62 1.89
C HIS A 171 1.62 3.27 3.25
N ASP A 172 2.24 4.42 3.51
CA ASP A 172 2.11 5.13 4.79
C ASP A 172 0.73 5.77 4.91
N ILE A 173 0.22 6.34 3.82
CA ILE A 173 -1.14 6.88 3.75
C ILE A 173 -2.17 5.77 4.02
N SER A 174 -2.03 4.60 3.37
CA SER A 174 -2.95 3.48 3.54
C SER A 174 -2.96 2.99 5.00
N MET A 175 -1.80 2.86 5.63
CA MET A 175 -1.69 2.48 7.04
C MET A 175 -2.38 3.50 7.95
N ILE A 176 -2.11 4.80 7.80
CA ILE A 176 -2.69 5.86 8.63
C ILE A 176 -4.22 5.91 8.48
N LEU A 177 -4.73 5.85 7.24
CA LEU A 177 -6.17 5.82 6.98
C LEU A 177 -6.83 4.57 7.56
N SER A 178 -6.15 3.42 7.51
CA SER A 178 -6.64 2.17 8.09
C SER A 178 -6.70 2.18 9.63
N LEU A 179 -5.72 2.84 10.29
CA LEU A 179 -5.69 2.95 11.76
C LEU A 179 -6.74 3.94 12.28
N LEU A 180 -6.94 5.04 11.57
CA LEU A 180 -7.87 6.10 12.01
C LEU A 180 -9.29 5.90 11.53
N ASP A 181 -9.50 5.13 10.50
CA ASP A 181 -10.78 4.89 9.80
C ASP A 181 -11.55 6.19 9.50
N ARG A 182 -10.85 7.22 9.08
CA ARG A 182 -11.43 8.53 8.72
C ARG A 182 -10.58 9.25 7.69
N GLU A 183 -11.20 10.17 6.97
CA GLU A 183 -10.53 11.04 5.99
C GLU A 183 -9.88 12.24 6.70
N PRO A 184 -8.71 12.72 6.23
CA PRO A 184 -8.15 13.98 6.72
C PRO A 184 -9.02 15.17 6.29
N ILE A 185 -9.25 16.10 7.22
CA ILE A 185 -9.99 17.34 6.98
C ILE A 185 -9.11 18.43 6.36
N LYS A 186 -7.80 18.36 6.61
CA LYS A 186 -6.79 19.25 6.02
C LYS A 186 -5.56 18.45 5.62
N ILE A 187 -4.97 18.82 4.48
CA ILE A 187 -3.70 18.26 3.98
C ILE A 187 -2.84 19.43 3.53
N ASP A 188 -1.57 19.39 3.89
CA ASP A 188 -0.52 20.26 3.37
C ASP A 188 0.73 19.44 3.07
N ALA A 189 1.58 19.92 2.13
CA ALA A 189 2.77 19.18 1.73
C ALA A 189 3.86 20.12 1.23
N PHE A 190 5.10 19.83 1.62
CA PHE A 190 6.31 20.56 1.22
C PHE A 190 7.31 19.59 0.60
N GLY A 191 8.06 20.06 -0.39
CA GLY A 191 9.02 19.23 -1.12
C GLY A 191 10.35 19.91 -1.40
N GLY A 192 11.41 19.09 -1.52
CA GLY A 192 12.73 19.48 -1.98
C GLY A 192 13.02 18.85 -3.36
N TYR A 193 13.61 19.64 -4.26
CA TYR A 193 13.85 19.32 -5.67
C TYR A 193 15.35 19.52 -5.97
N TYR A 194 16.16 18.50 -5.71
CA TYR A 194 17.62 18.63 -5.71
C TYR A 194 18.27 18.01 -6.95
N LEU A 195 17.75 16.89 -7.43
CA LEU A 195 18.35 16.14 -8.55
C LEU A 195 17.70 16.46 -9.89
N THR A 196 16.39 16.62 -9.91
CA THR A 196 15.63 16.82 -11.14
C THR A 196 14.62 17.94 -10.95
N LYS A 197 14.62 18.88 -11.89
CA LYS A 197 13.64 19.98 -11.87
C LYS A 197 12.20 19.42 -11.87
N ASN A 198 11.37 19.94 -10.98
CA ASN A 198 9.94 19.59 -10.81
C ASN A 198 9.66 18.16 -10.32
N ILE A 199 10.67 17.38 -9.96
CA ILE A 199 10.49 16.05 -9.33
C ILE A 199 11.01 16.15 -7.90
N ALA A 200 10.10 16.09 -6.93
CA ALA A 200 10.48 16.18 -5.52
C ALA A 200 11.22 14.92 -5.08
N ASP A 201 12.46 15.09 -4.62
CA ASP A 201 13.31 14.01 -4.08
C ASP A 201 12.95 13.68 -2.64
N THR A 202 12.38 14.63 -1.95
CA THR A 202 11.93 14.52 -0.57
C THR A 202 10.62 15.29 -0.39
N THR A 203 9.69 14.76 0.43
CA THR A 203 8.45 15.46 0.77
C THR A 203 8.05 15.22 2.21
N ILE A 204 7.46 16.24 2.82
CA ILE A 204 6.76 16.13 4.09
C ILE A 204 5.28 16.44 3.84
N THR A 205 4.41 15.51 4.20
CA THR A 205 2.95 15.68 4.09
C THR A 205 2.33 15.74 5.47
N PHE A 206 1.60 16.80 5.77
CA PHE A 206 0.82 16.97 6.99
C PHE A 206 -0.64 16.68 6.75
N MET A 207 -1.28 16.01 7.72
CA MET A 207 -2.70 15.69 7.71
C MET A 207 -3.32 16.03 9.06
N GLU A 208 -4.45 16.72 9.03
CA GLU A 208 -5.29 16.91 10.22
C GLU A 208 -6.57 16.09 10.06
N PHE A 209 -6.97 15.45 11.15
CA PHE A 209 -8.18 14.64 11.22
C PHE A 209 -9.16 15.23 12.25
N SER A 210 -10.41 14.82 12.18
CA SER A 210 -11.40 15.18 13.19
C SER A 210 -10.93 14.77 14.59
N LYS A 211 -11.46 15.44 15.63
CA LYS A 211 -11.09 15.23 17.05
C LYS A 211 -9.64 15.58 17.37
N GLY A 212 -8.99 16.43 16.57
CA GLY A 212 -7.66 17.00 16.85
C GLY A 212 -6.50 16.04 16.56
N VAL A 213 -6.73 14.87 15.99
CA VAL A 213 -5.64 13.95 15.61
C VAL A 213 -4.86 14.53 14.44
N LYS A 214 -3.54 14.46 14.53
CA LYS A 214 -2.62 14.91 13.47
C LYS A 214 -1.76 13.75 13.00
N ALA A 215 -1.34 13.81 11.74
CA ALA A 215 -0.33 12.91 11.23
C ALA A 215 0.62 13.62 10.27
N HIS A 216 1.86 13.12 10.18
CA HIS A 216 2.74 13.51 9.08
C HIS A 216 3.47 12.29 8.50
N ILE A 217 3.83 12.42 7.23
CA ILE A 217 4.61 11.44 6.49
C ILE A 217 5.83 12.15 5.93
N TYR A 218 7.02 11.65 6.23
CA TYR A 218 8.26 12.09 5.62
C TYR A 218 8.78 11.00 4.69
N VAL A 219 8.90 11.31 3.40
CA VAL A 219 9.47 10.40 2.41
C VAL A 219 10.64 11.05 1.69
N SER A 220 11.69 10.27 1.46
CA SER A 220 12.87 10.71 0.73
C SER A 220 13.59 9.52 0.10
N TRP A 221 14.05 9.70 -1.13
CA TRP A 221 15.02 8.77 -1.74
C TRP A 221 16.46 9.28 -1.67
N LEU A 222 16.68 10.41 -0.98
CA LEU A 222 18.00 10.99 -0.68
C LEU A 222 18.28 10.90 0.83
N HIS A 223 18.35 9.68 1.35
CA HIS A 223 18.63 9.46 2.77
C HIS A 223 19.72 8.39 2.94
N PRO A 224 20.72 8.59 3.82
CA PRO A 224 21.91 7.74 3.88
C PRO A 224 21.66 6.29 4.30
N PHE A 225 20.56 6.02 4.99
CA PHE A 225 20.17 4.68 5.42
C PHE A 225 18.67 4.46 5.21
N LYS A 226 18.26 3.19 5.19
CA LYS A 226 16.85 2.81 5.08
C LYS A 226 16.17 2.99 6.44
N ASP A 227 15.17 3.88 6.50
CA ASP A 227 14.29 4.06 7.66
C ASP A 227 12.83 3.93 7.22
N GLN A 228 12.16 2.88 7.68
CA GLN A 228 10.76 2.61 7.37
C GLN A 228 10.03 2.34 8.68
N ARG A 229 9.46 3.40 9.25
CA ARG A 229 8.78 3.34 10.54
C ARG A 229 7.47 4.08 10.54
N LEU A 230 6.54 3.56 11.32
CA LEU A 230 5.29 4.19 11.69
C LEU A 230 5.24 4.26 13.21
N VAL A 231 4.97 5.45 13.75
CA VAL A 231 4.84 5.67 15.19
C VAL A 231 3.44 6.19 15.49
N VAL A 232 2.79 5.56 16.45
CA VAL A 232 1.46 5.92 16.92
C VAL A 232 1.54 6.35 18.37
N VAL A 233 1.14 7.58 18.66
CA VAL A 233 1.15 8.19 19.99
C VAL A 233 -0.29 8.27 20.50
N GLY A 234 -0.59 7.53 21.52
CA GLY A 234 -1.85 7.59 22.27
C GLY A 234 -1.71 8.35 23.59
N ASP A 235 -2.81 8.46 24.33
CA ASP A 235 -2.80 9.09 25.66
C ASP A 235 -2.51 8.12 26.81
N LYS A 236 -2.40 6.80 26.53
CA LYS A 236 -1.99 5.79 27.50
C LYS A 236 -0.63 5.17 27.18
N ALA A 237 -0.31 5.02 25.91
CA ALA A 237 0.94 4.39 25.47
C ALA A 237 1.27 4.82 24.04
N MET A 238 2.48 4.48 23.59
CA MET A 238 2.97 4.69 22.24
C MET A 238 3.37 3.36 21.63
N ALA A 239 3.24 3.23 20.31
CA ALA A 239 3.72 2.03 19.59
C ALA A 239 4.54 2.42 18.38
N THR A 240 5.53 1.59 18.05
CA THR A 240 6.35 1.74 16.84
C THR A 240 6.25 0.48 15.99
N PHE A 241 5.98 0.64 14.71
CA PHE A 241 6.14 -0.39 13.70
C PHE A 241 7.32 -0.02 12.79
N ILE A 242 8.39 -0.81 12.80
CA ILE A 242 9.62 -0.55 12.04
C ILE A 242 9.89 -1.72 11.10
N ASP A 243 9.53 -1.55 9.84
CA ASP A 243 9.54 -2.62 8.84
C ASP A 243 10.95 -3.17 8.53
N VAL A 244 11.99 -2.37 8.74
CA VAL A 244 13.39 -2.75 8.46
C VAL A 244 14.08 -3.47 9.63
N GLU A 245 13.47 -3.51 10.80
CA GLU A 245 14.02 -4.16 11.99
C GLU A 245 13.87 -5.69 11.94
N GLU A 246 14.60 -6.37 12.81
CA GLU A 246 14.44 -7.80 13.09
C GLU A 246 13.02 -8.10 13.59
N LYS A 247 12.57 -9.33 13.39
CA LYS A 247 11.18 -9.72 13.67
C LYS A 247 10.71 -9.31 15.06
N GLU A 248 11.52 -9.53 16.08
CA GLU A 248 11.19 -9.27 17.50
C GLU A 248 11.11 -7.76 17.82
N LYS A 249 11.77 -6.93 17.01
CA LYS A 249 11.84 -5.47 17.20
C LYS A 249 10.94 -4.68 16.24
N LYS A 250 10.23 -5.37 15.33
CA LYS A 250 9.37 -4.68 14.35
C LYS A 250 8.20 -3.96 14.99
N LEU A 251 7.63 -4.50 16.06
CA LEU A 251 6.49 -3.90 16.76
C LEU A 251 6.79 -3.80 18.25
N LEU A 252 6.90 -2.56 18.74
CA LEU A 252 7.21 -2.28 20.14
C LEU A 252 6.12 -1.38 20.74
N LEU A 253 5.77 -1.66 22.00
CA LEU A 253 4.91 -0.84 22.86
C LEU A 253 5.75 -0.12 23.89
N TYR A 254 5.48 1.17 24.13
CA TYR A 254 6.12 2.01 25.13
C TYR A 254 5.08 2.56 26.09
N ASN A 255 5.13 2.15 27.35
CA ASN A 255 4.26 2.62 28.43
C ASN A 255 4.90 3.83 29.13
N HIS A 256 5.24 4.86 28.35
CA HIS A 256 5.70 6.11 28.92
C HIS A 256 4.56 6.80 29.68
N ASP A 257 4.88 7.41 30.80
CA ASP A 257 3.92 8.23 31.54
C ASP A 257 4.46 9.66 31.76
N VAL A 258 3.53 10.61 31.79
CA VAL A 258 3.82 12.01 32.07
C VAL A 258 2.80 12.51 33.10
N ALA A 259 3.25 12.66 34.33
CA ALA A 259 2.48 13.26 35.39
C ALA A 259 2.90 14.74 35.61
N TRP A 260 2.06 15.50 36.26
CA TRP A 260 2.36 16.91 36.64
C TRP A 260 2.30 17.06 38.15
N ASN A 261 3.33 17.63 38.73
CA ASN A 261 3.38 17.99 40.12
C ASN A 261 3.67 19.50 40.26
N ASN A 262 2.68 20.28 40.65
CA ASN A 262 2.75 21.74 40.77
C ASN A 262 3.39 22.39 39.50
N ASP A 263 2.82 22.11 38.33
CA ASP A 263 3.28 22.60 37.01
C ASP A 263 4.66 22.09 36.57
N ILE A 264 5.26 21.17 37.32
CA ILE A 264 6.51 20.49 36.92
C ILE A 264 6.17 19.13 36.30
N PRO A 265 6.60 18.86 35.06
CA PRO A 265 6.37 17.55 34.43
C PRO A 265 7.29 16.50 35.06
N ILE A 266 6.72 15.37 35.45
CA ILE A 266 7.42 14.14 35.83
C ILE A 266 7.28 13.16 34.69
N VAL A 267 8.40 12.76 34.09
CA VAL A 267 8.43 11.87 32.94
C VAL A 267 8.97 10.51 33.35
N GLU A 268 8.15 9.48 33.22
CA GLU A 268 8.54 8.07 33.37
C GLU A 268 8.78 7.47 32.00
N LYS A 269 10.04 7.15 31.69
CA LYS A 269 10.42 6.47 30.45
C LYS A 269 10.37 4.97 30.65
N ALA A 270 9.74 4.26 29.71
CA ALA A 270 9.74 2.81 29.68
C ALA A 270 10.53 2.30 28.44
N GLU A 271 11.13 1.15 28.57
CA GLU A 271 11.71 0.45 27.43
C GLU A 271 10.63 -0.10 26.51
N GLY A 272 10.97 -0.31 25.23
CA GLY A 272 10.05 -0.89 24.23
C GLY A 272 9.79 -2.35 24.54
N ILE A 273 8.52 -2.72 24.72
CA ILE A 273 8.07 -4.09 24.93
C ILE A 273 7.64 -4.67 23.58
N PRO A 274 8.27 -5.78 23.12
CA PRO A 274 7.85 -6.45 21.90
C PRO A 274 6.40 -6.93 21.96
N ILE A 275 5.64 -6.62 20.91
CA ILE A 275 4.28 -7.15 20.73
C ILE A 275 4.36 -8.38 19.82
N ALA A 276 3.81 -9.49 20.29
CA ALA A 276 3.77 -10.73 19.53
C ALA A 276 2.88 -10.61 18.28
N TYR A 277 3.34 -11.17 17.19
CA TYR A 277 2.60 -11.33 15.93
C TYR A 277 3.11 -12.59 15.19
N ASP A 278 2.38 -13.07 14.19
CA ASP A 278 2.79 -14.24 13.42
C ASP A 278 3.96 -13.91 12.48
N THR A 279 5.16 -14.26 12.88
CA THR A 279 6.40 -13.99 12.14
C THR A 279 6.61 -14.88 10.91
N ASN A 280 5.78 -15.92 10.73
CA ASN A 280 5.89 -16.87 9.61
C ASN A 280 5.06 -16.46 8.39
N LYS A 281 4.13 -15.53 8.54
CA LYS A 281 3.32 -15.03 7.44
C LYS A 281 4.09 -14.04 6.58
N GLU A 282 4.24 -14.37 5.30
CA GLU A 282 4.75 -13.43 4.29
C GLU A 282 3.61 -12.45 3.91
N PRO A 283 3.81 -11.12 4.05
CA PRO A 283 2.75 -10.14 3.73
C PRO A 283 2.20 -10.26 2.31
N LEU A 284 3.05 -10.47 1.30
CA LEU A 284 2.63 -10.59 -0.09
C LEU A 284 1.81 -11.87 -0.34
N ARG A 285 2.18 -12.97 0.32
CA ARG A 285 1.38 -14.20 0.26
C ARG A 285 -0.01 -13.97 0.83
N PHE A 286 -0.08 -13.30 1.99
CA PHE A 286 -1.36 -13.02 2.64
C PHE A 286 -2.21 -12.04 1.82
N GLU A 287 -1.61 -11.08 1.12
CA GLU A 287 -2.30 -10.19 0.17
C GLU A 287 -2.90 -10.98 -1.00
N CYS A 288 -2.12 -11.89 -1.60
CA CYS A 288 -2.62 -12.78 -2.67
C CYS A 288 -3.73 -13.73 -2.19
N GLU A 289 -3.56 -14.34 -1.02
CA GLU A 289 -4.58 -15.19 -0.37
C GLU A 289 -5.88 -14.41 -0.14
N SER A 290 -5.79 -13.19 0.37
CA SER A 290 -6.96 -12.33 0.62
C SER A 290 -7.71 -11.98 -0.66
N PHE A 291 -7.02 -11.78 -1.78
CA PHE A 291 -7.67 -11.59 -3.08
C PHE A 291 -8.40 -12.86 -3.53
N ILE A 292 -7.75 -14.02 -3.44
CA ILE A 292 -8.34 -15.33 -3.79
C ILE A 292 -9.58 -15.61 -2.92
N GLU A 293 -9.48 -15.39 -1.61
CA GLU A 293 -10.62 -15.54 -0.69
C GLU A 293 -11.77 -14.61 -1.06
N TRP A 294 -11.46 -13.36 -1.40
CA TRP A 294 -12.49 -12.44 -1.86
C TRP A 294 -13.15 -12.92 -3.14
N LEU A 295 -12.39 -13.42 -4.13
CA LEU A 295 -12.95 -14.01 -5.33
C LEU A 295 -13.91 -15.17 -5.04
N LYS A 296 -13.62 -15.97 -4.03
CA LYS A 296 -14.48 -17.06 -3.53
C LYS A 296 -15.68 -16.56 -2.69
N GLY A 297 -15.77 -15.27 -2.39
CA GLY A 297 -16.84 -14.71 -1.55
C GLY A 297 -16.69 -14.96 -0.04
N ILE A 298 -15.47 -15.30 0.43
CA ILE A 298 -15.20 -15.63 1.84
C ILE A 298 -15.02 -14.35 2.65
N ASN A 299 -14.00 -13.55 2.34
CA ASN A 299 -13.65 -12.35 3.08
C ASN A 299 -13.45 -11.14 2.15
N ILE A 300 -13.72 -9.94 2.65
CA ILE A 300 -13.43 -8.69 1.95
C ILE A 300 -12.05 -8.21 2.40
N PRO A 301 -11.08 -7.98 1.49
CA PRO A 301 -9.75 -7.52 1.86
C PRO A 301 -9.76 -6.07 2.36
N PRO A 302 -8.77 -5.66 3.18
CA PRO A 302 -8.68 -4.29 3.68
C PRO A 302 -8.34 -3.27 2.58
N SER A 303 -7.76 -3.70 1.46
CA SER A 303 -7.31 -2.83 0.36
C SER A 303 -8.22 -2.89 -0.87
N THR A 304 -9.53 -2.70 -0.68
CA THR A 304 -10.49 -2.61 -1.79
C THR A 304 -10.25 -1.38 -2.67
N GLY A 305 -10.92 -1.32 -3.83
CA GLY A 305 -10.88 -0.12 -4.69
C GLY A 305 -11.36 1.15 -3.99
N ASP A 306 -12.28 1.06 -3.02
CA ASP A 306 -12.70 2.20 -2.20
C ASP A 306 -11.55 2.73 -1.34
N GLU A 307 -10.81 1.83 -0.69
CA GLU A 307 -9.61 2.18 0.08
C GLU A 307 -8.52 2.78 -0.85
N GLY A 308 -8.25 2.14 -1.99
CA GLY A 308 -7.33 2.67 -2.99
C GLY A 308 -7.69 4.08 -3.47
N LEU A 309 -8.97 4.38 -3.64
CA LEU A 309 -9.43 5.73 -3.97
C LEU A 309 -9.23 6.72 -2.81
N ARG A 310 -9.36 6.30 -1.55
CA ARG A 310 -9.06 7.14 -0.38
C ARG A 310 -7.59 7.56 -0.37
N VAL A 311 -6.69 6.60 -0.56
CA VAL A 311 -5.24 6.86 -0.67
C VAL A 311 -4.93 7.80 -1.83
N LEU A 312 -5.51 7.54 -3.00
CA LEU A 312 -5.31 8.36 -4.20
C LEU A 312 -5.76 9.82 -4.00
N LYS A 313 -6.85 10.07 -3.27
CA LYS A 313 -7.32 11.43 -2.94
C LYS A 313 -6.33 12.18 -2.05
N VAL A 314 -5.69 11.49 -1.09
CA VAL A 314 -4.67 12.11 -0.23
C VAL A 314 -3.44 12.46 -1.05
N LEU A 315 -2.96 11.53 -1.89
CA LEU A 315 -1.83 11.76 -2.79
C LEU A 315 -2.06 12.97 -3.73
N ASP A 316 -3.22 13.02 -4.38
CA ASP A 316 -3.58 14.12 -5.30
C ASP A 316 -3.61 15.48 -4.59
N LYS A 317 -4.19 15.53 -3.37
CA LYS A 317 -4.21 16.77 -2.58
C LYS A 317 -2.80 17.19 -2.16
N ALA A 318 -1.97 16.25 -1.69
CA ALA A 318 -0.59 16.53 -1.32
C ALA A 318 0.24 17.01 -2.53
N GLU A 319 0.08 16.36 -3.69
CA GLU A 319 0.74 16.77 -4.94
C GLU A 319 0.36 18.19 -5.37
N ARG A 320 -0.91 18.59 -5.22
CA ARG A 320 -1.34 19.96 -5.50
C ARG A 320 -0.65 20.96 -4.57
N LYS A 321 -0.54 20.64 -3.27
CA LYS A 321 0.17 21.49 -2.30
C LYS A 321 1.66 21.62 -2.61
N LEU A 322 2.32 20.54 -3.02
CA LEU A 322 3.70 20.61 -3.50
C LEU A 322 3.84 21.61 -4.66
N LYS A 323 2.91 21.60 -5.62
CA LYS A 323 2.94 22.49 -6.79
C LYS A 323 2.62 23.95 -6.44
N GLU A 324 1.69 24.20 -5.50
CA GLU A 324 1.42 25.53 -4.99
C GLU A 324 2.70 26.15 -4.40
N HIS A 325 3.40 25.44 -3.53
CA HIS A 325 4.62 25.93 -2.87
C HIS A 325 5.87 26.05 -3.80
N ILE A 326 5.86 25.46 -5.00
CA ILE A 326 6.89 25.70 -6.01
C ILE A 326 6.67 27.07 -6.67
N ASN A 327 5.42 27.40 -6.97
CA ASN A 327 5.06 28.62 -7.71
C ASN A 327 5.17 29.90 -6.86
N ASP A 328 5.26 29.75 -5.53
CA ASP A 328 5.43 30.86 -4.58
C ASP A 328 6.91 31.26 -4.38
N LYS A 329 7.85 30.62 -5.09
CA LYS A 329 9.31 30.92 -5.10
C LYS A 329 9.74 31.48 -6.44
#